data_833a0594a9c96544d1adbb7a16f5fded
#
_entry.id   833a0594a9c96544d1adbb7a16f5fded
#
_cell.length_a   1.000
_cell.length_b   1.000
_cell.length_c   1.000
_cell.angle_alpha   90.00
_cell.angle_beta   90.00
_cell.angle_gamma   90.00
#
_symmetry.space_group_name_H-M   'P 1'
#
loop_
_entity.id
_entity.type
_entity.pdbx_description
1 polymer ?
#
loop_
_entity_poly.entity_id
_entity_poly.type
_entity_poly.pdbx_seq_one_letter_code
_entity_poly.pdbx_strand_id
1 'polypeptide(L)'
;MSVPMPPLDQAVLARRERIVAALRAIVPGEGVIAAEREMRPYEADGLTAYRQLPMVVVLPETTEQVSRVLAFCHREGIKVVPRGAGTSLSGGALPLADGVLLGMAKFNRIREIDFANRVAVVEPGVTNLAVTQAVEHAGFYYAPDPSSQIACTIGGNVAENSGGVHCLKYGMTTNNLLGCELVLMTGEIVRVGGKHLDAGGYDLLGIITGSEGLLGVVTEITVRILKRPDGARAVLVGFASSEDAGECVSKVIGAGIIPGGMEMMDRPAIHAAEAFVHAGYPLDVEALLIVEVDGPHAEVDHLIARIETIAKACRAVSCRASTSEQERLLFWAGRKAAFPAVGRISPDYYCMDGTIPRARLPQVLKRMRELSEHYGLAVANVFHAGDGNLHPLILYDANKPGELERTEKFGADILRLCVEVGGVLTGEHGVGVEKRDLMPAMFSEADLKQQQRLKCAFDDKGLLNPGKVFPTLHRCAELGRMHVHAGRVAFPDIPRF
;
A
#
# COMPACT_ATOMS: atom_id res chain seq x y z
N MET A 1 10.88 4.49 -19.99
CA MET A 1 12.14 5.05 -19.45
C MET A 1 12.64 4.12 -18.36
N SER A 2 13.93 3.81 -18.26
CA SER A 2 14.44 3.09 -17.08
C SER A 2 14.40 4.07 -15.90
N VAL A 3 13.70 3.70 -14.84
CA VAL A 3 13.70 4.46 -13.59
C VAL A 3 15.16 4.53 -13.09
N PRO A 4 15.74 5.71 -12.84
CA PRO A 4 17.09 5.83 -12.35
C PRO A 4 17.20 5.20 -10.96
N MET A 5 17.99 4.14 -10.83
CA MET A 5 18.27 3.45 -9.57
C MET A 5 19.66 3.85 -9.06
N PRO A 6 19.98 3.63 -7.77
CA PRO A 6 21.32 3.88 -7.25
C PRO A 6 22.39 3.21 -8.11
N PRO A 7 23.54 3.87 -8.33
CA PRO A 7 24.62 3.29 -9.13
C PRO A 7 25.11 1.96 -8.53
N LEU A 8 25.49 1.03 -9.41
CA LEU A 8 26.00 -0.28 -9.00
C LEU A 8 27.35 -0.13 -8.27
N ASP A 9 27.47 -0.77 -7.13
CA ASP A 9 28.75 -0.90 -6.41
C ASP A 9 29.51 -2.12 -6.91
N GLN A 10 30.44 -1.89 -7.83
CA GLN A 10 31.28 -2.94 -8.42
C GLN A 10 32.16 -3.65 -7.38
N ALA A 11 32.56 -2.94 -6.30
CA ALA A 11 33.36 -3.53 -5.24
C ALA A 11 32.53 -4.52 -4.39
N VAL A 12 31.22 -4.28 -4.22
CA VAL A 12 30.29 -5.24 -3.61
C VAL A 12 30.11 -6.44 -4.53
N LEU A 13 29.85 -6.23 -5.81
CA LEU A 13 29.67 -7.33 -6.77
C LEU A 13 30.91 -8.23 -6.89
N ALA A 14 32.10 -7.66 -6.87
CA ALA A 14 33.35 -8.42 -6.89
C ALA A 14 33.53 -9.35 -5.68
N ARG A 15 32.81 -9.10 -4.56
CA ARG A 15 32.84 -9.91 -3.34
C ARG A 15 31.61 -10.83 -3.19
N ARG A 16 30.79 -10.98 -4.24
CA ARG A 16 29.51 -11.70 -4.18
C ARG A 16 29.62 -13.09 -3.54
N GLU A 17 30.59 -13.91 -3.96
CA GLU A 17 30.76 -15.27 -3.43
C GLU A 17 31.06 -15.28 -1.92
N ARG A 18 31.94 -14.38 -1.47
CA ARG A 18 32.28 -14.21 -0.04
C ARG A 18 31.05 -13.74 0.74
N ILE A 19 30.26 -12.80 0.18
CA ILE A 19 29.04 -12.30 0.81
C ILE A 19 28.02 -13.43 0.96
N VAL A 20 27.78 -14.21 -0.10
CA VAL A 20 26.88 -15.37 -0.07
C VAL A 20 27.31 -16.40 0.96
N ALA A 21 28.61 -16.71 1.05
CA ALA A 21 29.14 -17.64 2.05
C ALA A 21 28.91 -17.14 3.49
N ALA A 22 29.13 -15.85 3.75
CA ALA A 22 28.87 -15.23 5.06
C ALA A 22 27.38 -15.24 5.42
N LEU A 23 26.49 -14.93 4.48
CA LEU A 23 25.04 -14.97 4.69
C LEU A 23 24.55 -16.40 4.97
N ARG A 24 25.09 -17.42 4.31
CA ARG A 24 24.81 -18.84 4.62
C ARG A 24 25.25 -19.26 6.01
N ALA A 25 26.30 -18.66 6.56
CA ALA A 25 26.72 -18.89 7.94
C ALA A 25 25.76 -18.24 8.96
N ILE A 26 25.03 -17.21 8.57
CA ILE A 26 24.02 -16.53 9.41
C ILE A 26 22.67 -17.23 9.30
N VAL A 27 22.26 -17.54 8.05
CA VAL A 27 20.98 -18.19 7.75
C VAL A 27 21.28 -19.53 7.07
N PRO A 28 21.43 -20.61 7.84
CA PRO A 28 21.81 -21.92 7.33
C PRO A 28 20.70 -22.60 6.53
N GLY A 29 21.03 -23.70 5.86
CA GLY A 29 20.09 -24.48 5.04
C GLY A 29 19.75 -23.79 3.73
N GLU A 30 18.47 -23.81 3.37
CA GLU A 30 17.92 -23.26 2.11
C GLU A 30 17.55 -21.77 2.21
N GLY A 31 17.93 -21.09 3.29
CA GLY A 31 17.55 -19.71 3.53
C GLY A 31 18.31 -18.68 2.70
N VAL A 32 19.35 -19.08 1.90
CA VAL A 32 20.12 -18.18 1.02
C VAL A 32 20.08 -18.68 -0.41
N ILE A 33 19.35 -17.96 -1.27
CA ILE A 33 19.14 -18.28 -2.68
C ILE A 33 20.09 -17.41 -3.51
N ALA A 34 21.02 -18.04 -4.22
CA ALA A 34 22.04 -17.36 -5.01
C ALA A 34 22.04 -17.75 -6.50
N ALA A 35 21.28 -18.80 -6.87
CA ALA A 35 21.15 -19.23 -8.27
C ALA A 35 20.14 -18.30 -8.99
N GLU A 36 20.51 -17.81 -10.16
CA GLU A 36 19.70 -16.86 -10.93
C GLU A 36 18.28 -17.36 -11.18
N ARG A 37 18.15 -18.63 -11.60
CA ARG A 37 16.84 -19.24 -11.88
C ARG A 37 15.89 -19.21 -10.68
N GLU A 38 16.43 -19.41 -9.47
CA GLU A 38 15.68 -19.44 -8.22
C GLU A 38 15.35 -18.03 -7.71
N MET A 39 16.11 -17.02 -8.14
CA MET A 39 15.87 -15.61 -7.81
C MET A 39 14.82 -14.94 -8.72
N ARG A 40 14.47 -15.54 -9.87
CA ARG A 40 13.47 -15.00 -10.81
C ARG A 40 12.11 -14.64 -10.20
N PRO A 41 11.54 -15.41 -9.26
CA PRO A 41 10.29 -15.02 -8.59
C PRO A 41 10.37 -13.73 -7.77
N TYR A 42 11.57 -13.25 -7.51
CA TYR A 42 11.82 -12.06 -6.71
C TYR A 42 12.24 -10.83 -7.54
N GLU A 43 12.29 -10.91 -8.86
CA GLU A 43 12.79 -9.82 -9.73
C GLU A 43 11.86 -8.63 -9.86
N ALA A 44 10.59 -8.75 -9.45
CA ALA A 44 9.59 -7.70 -9.46
C ALA A 44 8.69 -7.80 -8.22
N ASP A 45 7.96 -6.75 -7.90
CA ASP A 45 6.78 -6.82 -7.05
C ASP A 45 5.49 -6.88 -7.91
N GLY A 46 4.33 -6.45 -7.38
CA GLY A 46 3.09 -6.39 -8.13
C GLY A 46 3.11 -5.40 -9.30
N LEU A 47 4.00 -4.42 -9.28
CA LEU A 47 4.26 -3.53 -10.41
C LEU A 47 5.24 -4.18 -11.40
N THR A 48 4.73 -5.01 -12.28
CA THR A 48 5.53 -5.84 -13.21
C THR A 48 6.21 -5.05 -14.33
N ALA A 49 5.93 -3.75 -14.44
CA ALA A 49 6.58 -2.86 -15.42
C ALA A 49 8.10 -2.73 -15.18
N TYR A 50 8.57 -2.94 -13.95
CA TYR A 50 9.98 -2.87 -13.58
C TYR A 50 10.46 -4.22 -13.08
N ARG A 51 11.66 -4.62 -13.55
CA ARG A 51 12.29 -5.90 -13.16
C ARG A 51 13.76 -5.73 -12.91
N GLN A 52 14.24 -6.29 -11.80
CA GLN A 52 15.65 -6.33 -11.45
C GLN A 52 15.96 -7.58 -10.63
N LEU A 53 16.92 -8.39 -11.06
CA LEU A 53 17.40 -9.49 -10.22
C LEU A 53 18.21 -8.94 -9.03
N PRO A 54 18.01 -9.46 -7.81
CA PRO A 54 18.89 -9.15 -6.69
C PRO A 54 20.25 -9.84 -6.82
N MET A 55 21.24 -9.36 -6.07
CA MET A 55 22.52 -10.06 -5.95
C MET A 55 22.35 -11.44 -5.27
N VAL A 56 21.50 -11.51 -4.26
CA VAL A 56 21.18 -12.69 -3.48
C VAL A 56 19.85 -12.47 -2.72
N VAL A 57 19.07 -13.54 -2.51
CA VAL A 57 17.87 -13.54 -1.65
C VAL A 57 18.21 -14.23 -0.34
N VAL A 58 17.77 -13.65 0.78
CA VAL A 58 17.94 -14.20 2.13
C VAL A 58 16.56 -14.31 2.79
N LEU A 59 16.23 -15.50 3.30
CA LEU A 59 14.97 -15.84 3.94
C LEU A 59 15.22 -16.25 5.40
N PRO A 60 15.36 -15.30 6.33
CA PRO A 60 15.60 -15.59 7.74
C PRO A 60 14.33 -16.16 8.40
N GLU A 61 14.52 -16.84 9.56
CA GLU A 61 13.47 -17.48 10.35
C GLU A 61 13.33 -16.89 11.76
N THR A 62 14.33 -16.10 12.20
CA THR A 62 14.33 -15.49 13.54
C THR A 62 14.79 -14.03 13.50
N THR A 63 14.36 -13.25 14.48
CA THR A 63 14.77 -11.84 14.64
C THR A 63 16.29 -11.73 14.77
N GLU A 64 16.97 -12.68 15.43
CA GLU A 64 18.42 -12.71 15.59
C GLU A 64 19.13 -12.91 14.23
N GLN A 65 18.55 -13.73 13.34
CA GLN A 65 19.10 -13.87 11.98
C GLN A 65 18.95 -12.56 11.19
N VAL A 66 17.78 -11.89 11.28
CA VAL A 66 17.58 -10.58 10.67
C VAL A 66 18.60 -9.57 11.20
N SER A 67 18.76 -9.48 12.50
CA SER A 67 19.74 -8.62 13.17
C SER A 67 21.15 -8.86 12.66
N ARG A 68 21.60 -10.11 12.60
CA ARG A 68 22.94 -10.48 12.13
C ARG A 68 23.13 -10.21 10.63
N VAL A 69 22.11 -10.40 9.80
CA VAL A 69 22.16 -10.10 8.37
C VAL A 69 22.28 -8.59 8.16
N LEU A 70 21.46 -7.78 8.82
CA LEU A 70 21.51 -6.33 8.71
C LEU A 70 22.84 -5.76 9.24
N ALA A 71 23.30 -6.19 10.42
CA ALA A 71 24.60 -5.79 10.97
C ALA A 71 25.76 -6.15 10.04
N PHE A 72 25.73 -7.33 9.41
CA PHE A 72 26.71 -7.73 8.41
C PHE A 72 26.68 -6.81 7.20
N CYS A 73 25.48 -6.57 6.64
CA CYS A 73 25.32 -5.70 5.48
C CYS A 73 25.74 -4.26 5.79
N HIS A 74 25.36 -3.73 6.95
CA HIS A 74 25.77 -2.40 7.40
C HIS A 74 27.30 -2.26 7.51
N ARG A 75 27.98 -3.24 8.12
CA ARG A 75 29.44 -3.24 8.25
C ARG A 75 30.13 -3.30 6.88
N GLU A 76 29.64 -4.15 5.98
CA GLU A 76 30.23 -4.39 4.66
C GLU A 76 29.79 -3.37 3.59
N GLY A 77 28.87 -2.44 3.91
CA GLY A 77 28.35 -1.44 2.97
C GLY A 77 27.41 -2.02 1.90
N ILE A 78 26.68 -3.09 2.22
CA ILE A 78 25.80 -3.80 1.28
C ILE A 78 24.37 -3.27 1.41
N LYS A 79 23.77 -2.91 0.28
CA LYS A 79 22.36 -2.49 0.23
C LYS A 79 21.41 -3.65 0.55
N VAL A 80 20.31 -3.36 1.24
CA VAL A 80 19.29 -4.35 1.60
C VAL A 80 17.91 -3.85 1.16
N VAL A 81 17.14 -4.71 0.52
CA VAL A 81 15.74 -4.46 0.17
C VAL A 81 14.87 -5.43 0.96
N PRO A 82 14.10 -4.97 1.95
CA PRO A 82 13.12 -5.81 2.64
C PRO A 82 11.97 -6.19 1.72
N ARG A 83 11.41 -7.38 1.89
CA ARG A 83 10.26 -7.86 1.11
C ARG A 83 9.31 -8.70 1.94
N GLY A 84 8.04 -8.34 1.93
CA GLY A 84 6.93 -9.19 2.37
C GLY A 84 6.52 -10.17 1.26
N ALA A 85 5.25 -10.20 0.88
CA ALA A 85 4.76 -11.00 -0.24
C ALA A 85 5.12 -10.41 -1.63
N GLY A 86 5.46 -9.12 -1.69
CA GLY A 86 5.73 -8.43 -2.97
C GLY A 86 4.47 -8.15 -3.77
N THR A 87 3.35 -7.91 -3.10
CA THR A 87 2.06 -7.56 -3.72
C THR A 87 1.88 -6.07 -3.97
N SER A 88 2.80 -5.21 -3.49
CA SER A 88 2.78 -3.76 -3.71
C SER A 88 2.85 -3.41 -5.19
N LEU A 89 2.18 -2.30 -5.57
CA LEU A 89 2.06 -1.80 -6.94
C LEU A 89 2.90 -0.54 -7.19
N SER A 90 3.86 -0.22 -6.30
CA SER A 90 4.69 0.98 -6.41
C SER A 90 6.17 0.71 -6.74
N GLY A 91 6.58 -0.56 -6.77
CA GLY A 91 7.99 -0.92 -6.90
C GLY A 91 8.78 -0.75 -5.59
N GLY A 92 8.10 -0.67 -4.44
CA GLY A 92 8.73 -0.53 -3.12
C GLY A 92 9.65 -1.71 -2.76
N ALA A 93 9.32 -2.91 -3.22
CA ALA A 93 10.13 -4.13 -3.03
C ALA A 93 10.99 -4.50 -4.25
N LEU A 94 11.16 -3.59 -5.25
CA LEU A 94 12.02 -3.82 -6.41
C LEU A 94 13.47 -4.03 -5.97
N PRO A 95 14.12 -5.16 -6.31
CA PRO A 95 15.47 -5.47 -5.89
C PRO A 95 16.53 -4.52 -6.46
N LEU A 96 17.73 -4.63 -5.93
CA LEU A 96 18.95 -3.99 -6.43
C LEU A 96 19.93 -5.08 -6.87
N ALA A 97 20.58 -4.90 -8.03
CA ALA A 97 21.51 -5.90 -8.59
C ALA A 97 22.76 -6.13 -7.72
N ASP A 98 23.14 -5.15 -6.89
CA ASP A 98 24.23 -5.20 -5.93
C ASP A 98 23.74 -5.28 -4.47
N GLY A 99 22.47 -5.62 -4.26
CA GLY A 99 21.83 -5.68 -2.94
C GLY A 99 21.36 -7.07 -2.54
N VAL A 100 21.15 -7.22 -1.25
CA VAL A 100 20.47 -8.37 -0.64
C VAL A 100 18.98 -8.11 -0.64
N LEU A 101 18.18 -9.02 -1.19
CA LEU A 101 16.74 -9.05 -0.95
C LEU A 101 16.48 -9.85 0.33
N LEU A 102 15.91 -9.21 1.33
CA LEU A 102 15.59 -9.82 2.63
C LEU A 102 14.10 -10.16 2.67
N GLY A 103 13.75 -11.42 2.41
CA GLY A 103 12.37 -11.89 2.35
C GLY A 103 11.88 -12.41 3.70
N MET A 104 10.72 -11.90 4.17
CA MET A 104 10.18 -12.21 5.49
C MET A 104 9.13 -13.34 5.48
N ALA A 105 9.00 -14.09 4.38
CA ALA A 105 7.95 -15.10 4.19
C ALA A 105 7.97 -16.25 5.21
N LYS A 106 9.13 -16.55 5.83
CA LYS A 106 9.27 -17.59 6.86
C LYS A 106 8.81 -17.14 8.24
N PHE A 107 8.56 -15.85 8.47
CA PHE A 107 7.97 -15.30 9.69
C PHE A 107 6.44 -15.37 9.60
N ASN A 108 5.85 -16.54 9.72
CA ASN A 108 4.43 -16.78 9.40
C ASN A 108 3.60 -17.29 10.59
N ARG A 109 4.05 -17.08 11.82
CA ARG A 109 3.36 -17.54 13.02
C ARG A 109 2.49 -16.45 13.62
N ILE A 110 1.27 -16.80 14.05
CA ILE A 110 0.47 -16.02 15.00
C ILE A 110 0.95 -16.42 16.39
N ARG A 111 1.62 -15.50 17.07
CA ARG A 111 2.29 -15.77 18.35
C ARG A 111 1.34 -15.78 19.52
N GLU A 112 0.36 -14.87 19.48
CA GLU A 112 -0.62 -14.71 20.56
C GLU A 112 -1.93 -14.14 20.04
N ILE A 113 -3.06 -14.59 20.62
CA ILE A 113 -4.37 -13.98 20.46
C ILE A 113 -4.88 -13.69 21.87
N ASP A 114 -5.13 -12.40 22.15
CA ASP A 114 -5.62 -11.94 23.46
C ASP A 114 -7.00 -11.27 23.25
N PHE A 115 -8.05 -12.05 23.41
CA PHE A 115 -9.43 -11.57 23.25
C PHE A 115 -9.85 -10.55 24.32
N ALA A 116 -9.27 -10.62 25.52
CA ALA A 116 -9.59 -9.68 26.60
C ALA A 116 -9.11 -8.27 26.26
N ASN A 117 -7.91 -8.15 25.72
CA ASN A 117 -7.34 -6.89 25.26
C ASN A 117 -7.65 -6.58 23.78
N ARG A 118 -8.30 -7.50 23.06
CA ARG A 118 -8.64 -7.39 21.63
C ARG A 118 -7.44 -7.14 20.75
N VAL A 119 -6.40 -7.93 20.93
CA VAL A 119 -5.17 -7.85 20.15
C VAL A 119 -4.73 -9.21 19.64
N ALA A 120 -3.99 -9.22 18.55
CA ALA A 120 -3.24 -10.34 18.05
C ALA A 120 -1.77 -9.94 17.88
N VAL A 121 -0.84 -10.79 18.30
CA VAL A 121 0.60 -10.64 18.08
C VAL A 121 1.01 -11.62 17.00
N VAL A 122 1.53 -11.09 15.88
CA VAL A 122 1.80 -11.86 14.67
C VAL A 122 3.20 -11.57 14.13
N GLU A 123 3.75 -12.51 13.40
CA GLU A 123 4.96 -12.32 12.62
C GLU A 123 4.65 -11.64 11.28
N PRO A 124 5.60 -10.87 10.69
CA PRO A 124 5.35 -10.04 9.51
C PRO A 124 4.97 -10.81 8.23
N GLY A 125 5.29 -12.09 8.12
CA GLY A 125 4.93 -12.95 6.98
C GLY A 125 3.55 -13.60 7.10
N VAL A 126 2.82 -13.40 8.20
CA VAL A 126 1.41 -13.82 8.33
C VAL A 126 0.58 -13.05 7.31
N THR A 127 -0.26 -13.75 6.53
CA THR A 127 -1.13 -13.07 5.57
C THR A 127 -2.22 -12.28 6.28
N ASN A 128 -2.66 -11.19 5.67
CA ASN A 128 -3.69 -10.33 6.24
C ASN A 128 -4.95 -11.13 6.61
N LEU A 129 -5.47 -11.93 5.67
CA LEU A 129 -6.67 -12.75 5.89
C LEU A 129 -6.49 -13.80 7.00
N ALA A 130 -5.28 -14.34 7.18
CA ALA A 130 -5.02 -15.36 8.19
C ALA A 130 -5.26 -14.84 9.62
N VAL A 131 -5.08 -13.55 9.88
CA VAL A 131 -5.40 -12.95 11.18
C VAL A 131 -6.90 -13.05 11.46
N THR A 132 -7.75 -12.66 10.49
CA THR A 132 -9.21 -12.80 10.60
C THR A 132 -9.62 -14.26 10.78
N GLN A 133 -9.08 -15.18 9.98
CA GLN A 133 -9.39 -16.61 10.08
C GLN A 133 -9.04 -17.20 11.46
N ALA A 134 -7.97 -16.73 12.07
CA ALA A 134 -7.55 -17.20 13.39
C ALA A 134 -8.49 -16.76 14.53
N VAL A 135 -9.21 -15.64 14.37
CA VAL A 135 -10.05 -15.05 15.44
C VAL A 135 -11.55 -15.13 15.16
N GLU A 136 -11.99 -15.52 13.95
CA GLU A 136 -13.39 -15.50 13.54
C GLU A 136 -14.27 -16.47 14.34
N HIS A 137 -13.71 -17.58 14.82
CA HIS A 137 -14.41 -18.55 15.65
C HIS A 137 -14.92 -17.95 16.98
N ALA A 138 -14.31 -16.86 17.45
CA ALA A 138 -14.70 -16.09 18.64
C ALA A 138 -15.50 -14.83 18.30
N GLY A 139 -15.88 -14.63 17.03
CA GLY A 139 -16.65 -13.49 16.56
C GLY A 139 -15.83 -12.21 16.41
N PHE A 140 -14.53 -12.33 16.18
CA PHE A 140 -13.63 -11.20 15.91
C PHE A 140 -13.13 -11.21 14.45
N TYR A 141 -12.49 -10.12 14.03
CA TYR A 141 -11.84 -9.96 12.74
C TYR A 141 -10.77 -8.87 12.78
N TYR A 142 -9.88 -8.86 11.78
CA TYR A 142 -8.94 -7.78 11.52
C TYR A 142 -9.52 -6.87 10.45
N ALA A 143 -9.67 -5.57 10.74
CA ALA A 143 -10.48 -4.69 9.91
C ALA A 143 -9.84 -4.25 8.58
N PRO A 144 -8.55 -3.85 8.51
CA PRO A 144 -7.94 -3.53 7.23
C PRO A 144 -7.95 -4.73 6.28
N ASP A 145 -8.61 -4.60 5.13
CA ASP A 145 -8.88 -5.70 4.20
C ASP A 145 -8.50 -5.36 2.75
N PRO A 146 -7.21 -5.14 2.45
CA PRO A 146 -6.78 -4.86 1.09
C PRO A 146 -7.25 -5.95 0.12
N SER A 147 -7.46 -5.61 -1.16
CA SER A 147 -7.91 -6.57 -2.17
C SER A 147 -7.00 -7.78 -2.28
N SER A 148 -5.72 -7.62 -1.95
CA SER A 148 -4.69 -8.67 -1.92
C SER A 148 -4.63 -9.45 -0.59
N GLN A 149 -5.59 -9.32 0.32
CA GLN A 149 -5.55 -9.89 1.70
C GLN A 149 -5.25 -11.40 1.78
N ILE A 150 -5.54 -12.15 0.73
CA ILE A 150 -5.22 -13.58 0.63
C ILE A 150 -3.73 -13.86 0.47
N ALA A 151 -2.96 -12.88 0.00
CA ALA A 151 -1.55 -13.01 -0.36
C ALA A 151 -0.65 -11.98 0.36
N CYS A 152 -1.10 -10.74 0.52
CA CYS A 152 -0.31 -9.72 1.21
C CYS A 152 -0.11 -10.07 2.69
N THR A 153 1.01 -9.62 3.25
CA THR A 153 1.42 -9.94 4.63
C THR A 153 1.28 -8.74 5.55
N ILE A 154 1.08 -8.99 6.84
CA ILE A 154 0.94 -7.92 7.84
C ILE A 154 2.19 -7.02 7.87
N GLY A 155 3.40 -7.57 7.70
CA GLY A 155 4.61 -6.76 7.59
C GLY A 155 4.63 -5.84 6.37
N GLY A 156 4.10 -6.31 5.23
CA GLY A 156 3.87 -5.47 4.05
C GLY A 156 2.81 -4.40 4.31
N ASN A 157 1.72 -4.76 5.00
CA ASN A 157 0.68 -3.78 5.37
C ASN A 157 1.23 -2.66 6.27
N VAL A 158 2.11 -2.99 7.22
CA VAL A 158 2.80 -1.97 8.05
C VAL A 158 3.71 -1.10 7.19
N ALA A 159 4.50 -1.71 6.29
CA ALA A 159 5.44 -0.97 5.43
C ALA A 159 4.74 0.03 4.50
N GLU A 160 3.58 -0.31 3.93
CA GLU A 160 2.84 0.52 2.98
C GLU A 160 1.72 1.36 3.65
N ASN A 161 1.38 1.10 4.92
CA ASN A 161 0.15 1.58 5.54
C ASN A 161 -1.09 1.15 4.75
N SER A 162 -1.17 -0.12 4.39
CA SER A 162 -2.22 -0.64 3.53
C SER A 162 -3.62 -0.40 4.10
N GLY A 163 -4.54 -0.15 3.19
CA GLY A 163 -5.94 0.08 3.48
C GLY A 163 -6.85 -1.06 3.04
N GLY A 164 -7.93 -0.72 2.35
CA GLY A 164 -8.95 -1.63 1.84
C GLY A 164 -10.35 -1.04 1.91
N VAL A 165 -11.35 -1.87 1.60
CA VAL A 165 -12.75 -1.46 1.47
C VAL A 165 -13.32 -0.85 2.76
N HIS A 166 -12.95 -1.38 3.92
CA HIS A 166 -13.51 -1.00 5.20
C HIS A 166 -12.75 0.11 5.94
N CYS A 167 -11.73 0.70 5.31
CA CYS A 167 -10.91 1.76 5.91
C CYS A 167 -11.67 3.04 6.22
N LEU A 168 -12.71 3.35 5.45
CA LEU A 168 -13.56 4.51 5.72
C LEU A 168 -14.08 4.54 7.15
N LYS A 169 -14.53 3.41 7.69
CA LYS A 169 -15.11 3.31 9.04
C LYS A 169 -14.09 2.85 10.08
N TYR A 170 -13.22 1.93 9.73
CA TYR A 170 -12.37 1.22 10.69
C TYR A 170 -10.90 1.63 10.62
N GLY A 171 -10.55 2.49 9.68
CA GLY A 171 -9.20 3.00 9.50
C GLY A 171 -8.27 2.03 8.75
N MET A 172 -7.12 2.56 8.39
CA MET A 172 -6.03 1.84 7.71
C MET A 172 -5.19 1.03 8.70
N THR A 173 -4.08 0.47 8.24
CA THR A 173 -3.14 -0.26 9.10
C THR A 173 -2.67 0.59 10.27
N THR A 174 -2.33 1.86 10.07
CA THR A 174 -1.89 2.79 11.13
C THR A 174 -2.89 2.92 12.29
N ASN A 175 -4.19 2.86 12.00
CA ASN A 175 -5.25 2.96 13.02
C ASN A 175 -5.49 1.64 13.77
N ASN A 176 -4.93 0.54 13.29
CA ASN A 176 -5.13 -0.81 13.81
C ASN A 176 -3.82 -1.45 14.31
N LEU A 177 -2.68 -0.75 14.17
CA LEU A 177 -1.38 -1.14 14.69
C LEU A 177 -1.19 -0.57 16.09
N LEU A 178 -0.79 -1.42 17.04
CA LEU A 178 -0.57 -1.05 18.44
C LEU A 178 0.89 -1.14 18.85
N GLY A 179 1.69 -1.95 18.18
CA GLY A 179 3.11 -2.10 18.46
C GLY A 179 3.83 -2.93 17.42
N CYS A 180 5.14 -2.77 17.37
CA CYS A 180 6.01 -3.62 16.58
C CYS A 180 7.39 -3.78 17.20
N GLU A 181 8.04 -4.90 16.90
CA GLU A 181 9.48 -5.09 17.00
C GLU A 181 10.06 -4.89 15.61
N LEU A 182 11.12 -4.12 15.50
CA LEU A 182 11.83 -3.93 14.23
C LEU A 182 13.35 -4.01 14.46
N VAL A 183 14.06 -4.40 13.43
CA VAL A 183 15.52 -4.41 13.39
C VAL A 183 16.00 -3.26 12.53
N LEU A 184 16.83 -2.38 13.10
CA LEU A 184 17.47 -1.27 12.41
C LEU A 184 18.58 -1.78 11.47
N MET A 185 19.02 -0.95 10.52
CA MET A 185 20.08 -1.34 9.59
C MET A 185 21.39 -1.71 10.30
N THR A 186 21.64 -1.15 11.49
CA THR A 186 22.79 -1.50 12.37
C THR A 186 22.71 -2.92 12.95
N GLY A 187 21.54 -3.56 12.89
CA GLY A 187 21.24 -4.84 13.55
C GLY A 187 20.66 -4.69 14.95
N GLU A 188 20.49 -3.47 15.44
CA GLU A 188 19.84 -3.21 16.73
C GLU A 188 18.36 -3.57 16.67
N ILE A 189 17.85 -4.26 17.71
CA ILE A 189 16.45 -4.65 17.84
C ILE A 189 15.76 -3.64 18.76
N VAL A 190 14.71 -3.01 18.26
CA VAL A 190 13.93 -2.02 19.01
C VAL A 190 12.46 -2.41 19.04
N ARG A 191 11.77 -2.03 20.13
CA ARG A 191 10.33 -2.24 20.32
C ARG A 191 9.62 -0.91 20.47
N VAL A 192 8.53 -0.74 19.76
CA VAL A 192 7.70 0.47 19.76
C VAL A 192 6.25 0.06 20.01
N GLY A 193 5.58 0.74 20.94
CA GLY A 193 4.20 0.42 21.30
C GLY A 193 4.08 -0.88 22.08
N GLY A 194 2.90 -1.51 22.02
CA GLY A 194 2.60 -2.75 22.75
C GLY A 194 1.11 -3.06 22.72
N LYS A 195 0.58 -3.77 23.73
CA LYS A 195 -0.85 -4.12 23.83
C LYS A 195 -1.75 -2.97 24.35
N HIS A 196 -1.20 -1.81 24.61
CA HIS A 196 -1.90 -0.63 25.09
C HIS A 196 -2.16 0.38 23.94
N LEU A 197 -3.17 1.22 24.12
CA LEU A 197 -3.62 2.16 23.08
C LEU A 197 -2.76 3.43 22.99
N ASP A 198 -1.96 3.72 24.01
CA ASP A 198 -1.18 4.95 24.08
C ASP A 198 0.32 4.62 24.09
N ALA A 199 1.08 5.32 23.26
CA ALA A 199 2.54 5.23 23.22
C ALA A 199 3.13 6.41 24.02
N GLY A 200 3.81 6.12 25.12
CA GLY A 200 4.54 7.17 25.86
C GLY A 200 5.66 7.75 25.01
N GLY A 201 5.66 9.08 24.80
CA GLY A 201 6.68 9.79 24.04
C GLY A 201 6.27 10.14 22.60
N TYR A 202 7.24 10.22 21.69
CA TYR A 202 6.95 10.47 20.28
C TYR A 202 6.23 9.26 19.63
N ASP A 203 5.33 9.54 18.69
CA ASP A 203 4.65 8.53 17.90
C ASP A 203 5.60 7.90 16.86
N LEU A 204 6.50 7.05 17.32
CA LEU A 204 7.39 6.30 16.44
C LEU A 204 6.64 5.24 15.65
N LEU A 205 5.51 4.75 16.14
CA LEU A 205 4.70 3.76 15.46
C LEU A 205 4.09 4.35 14.18
N GLY A 206 3.57 5.58 14.26
CA GLY A 206 3.10 6.32 13.09
C GLY A 206 4.21 6.65 12.08
N ILE A 207 5.44 6.87 12.55
CA ILE A 207 6.61 7.10 11.68
C ILE A 207 7.02 5.81 10.94
N ILE A 208 6.96 4.65 11.61
CA ILE A 208 7.35 3.35 11.03
C ILE A 208 6.30 2.87 10.04
N THR A 209 5.01 3.10 10.33
CA THR A 209 3.90 2.72 9.44
C THR A 209 3.93 3.55 8.16
N GLY A 210 3.92 2.88 7.01
CA GLY A 210 4.06 3.54 5.71
C GLY A 210 5.48 3.99 5.37
N SER A 211 6.50 3.48 6.09
CA SER A 211 7.91 3.80 5.82
C SER A 211 8.53 3.01 4.67
N GLU A 212 7.78 2.14 4.01
CA GLU A 212 8.19 1.34 2.84
C GLU A 212 9.50 0.56 3.08
N GLY A 213 9.73 0.09 4.32
CA GLY A 213 10.95 -0.63 4.68
C GLY A 213 12.23 0.23 4.69
N LEU A 214 12.12 1.57 4.71
CA LEU A 214 13.28 2.46 4.73
C LEU A 214 13.84 2.68 6.13
N LEU A 215 13.06 2.47 7.20
CA LEU A 215 13.45 2.80 8.58
C LEU A 215 13.87 1.58 9.40
N GLY A 216 13.47 0.38 9.00
CA GLY A 216 13.78 -0.87 9.69
C GLY A 216 13.05 -2.05 9.08
N VAL A 217 13.39 -3.25 9.52
CA VAL A 217 12.73 -4.50 9.12
C VAL A 217 11.90 -5.00 10.30
N VAL A 218 10.59 -5.04 10.14
CA VAL A 218 9.66 -5.47 11.19
C VAL A 218 9.71 -6.99 11.36
N THR A 219 9.78 -7.47 12.60
CA THR A 219 9.88 -8.91 12.96
C THR A 219 8.76 -9.42 13.86
N GLU A 220 8.04 -8.53 14.54
CA GLU A 220 6.82 -8.84 15.31
C GLU A 220 5.85 -7.65 15.26
N ILE A 221 4.57 -7.93 15.22
CA ILE A 221 3.52 -6.91 15.03
C ILE A 221 2.36 -7.19 15.99
N THR A 222 1.94 -6.18 16.73
CA THR A 222 0.73 -6.22 17.56
C THR A 222 -0.37 -5.44 16.86
N VAL A 223 -1.44 -6.11 16.47
CA VAL A 223 -2.60 -5.51 15.80
C VAL A 223 -3.84 -5.59 16.66
N ARG A 224 -4.74 -4.61 16.50
CA ARG A 224 -6.06 -4.60 17.10
C ARG A 224 -6.99 -5.53 16.31
N ILE A 225 -7.75 -6.37 17.03
CA ILE A 225 -8.86 -7.14 16.46
C ILE A 225 -10.19 -6.55 16.95
N LEU A 226 -11.17 -6.51 16.05
CA LEU A 226 -12.50 -5.94 16.33
C LEU A 226 -13.54 -7.06 16.44
N LYS A 227 -14.57 -6.84 17.27
CA LYS A 227 -15.73 -7.72 17.27
C LYS A 227 -16.54 -7.49 15.99
N ARG A 228 -17.00 -8.56 15.36
CA ARG A 228 -17.88 -8.48 14.19
C ARG A 228 -19.16 -7.72 14.55
N PRO A 229 -19.66 -6.85 13.66
CA PRO A 229 -20.95 -6.20 13.83
C PRO A 229 -22.08 -7.23 13.81
N ASP A 230 -23.21 -6.88 14.45
CA ASP A 230 -24.36 -7.79 14.55
C ASP A 230 -25.04 -8.03 13.18
N GLY A 231 -24.98 -7.03 12.29
CA GLY A 231 -25.51 -7.13 10.93
C GLY A 231 -24.77 -6.22 9.95
N ALA A 232 -24.88 -6.55 8.67
CA ALA A 232 -24.41 -5.70 7.57
C ALA A 232 -25.35 -5.84 6.37
N ARG A 233 -25.56 -4.75 5.62
CA ARG A 233 -26.29 -4.73 4.36
C ARG A 233 -25.60 -3.82 3.36
N ALA A 234 -25.64 -4.19 2.10
CA ALA A 234 -25.10 -3.39 1.02
C ALA A 234 -26.21 -2.91 0.08
N VAL A 235 -26.01 -1.73 -0.50
CA VAL A 235 -26.89 -1.16 -1.55
C VAL A 235 -26.07 -0.99 -2.82
N LEU A 236 -26.58 -1.52 -3.94
CA LEU A 236 -26.12 -1.17 -5.28
C LEU A 236 -26.89 0.06 -5.76
N VAL A 237 -26.19 1.10 -6.17
CA VAL A 237 -26.80 2.34 -6.69
C VAL A 237 -26.21 2.65 -8.05
N GLY A 238 -27.04 2.60 -9.09
CA GLY A 238 -26.64 2.89 -10.48
C GLY A 238 -26.93 4.34 -10.86
N PHE A 239 -26.02 4.94 -11.64
CA PHE A 239 -26.10 6.32 -12.12
C PHE A 239 -25.87 6.41 -13.61
N ALA A 240 -26.56 7.37 -14.26
CA ALA A 240 -26.34 7.70 -15.68
C ALA A 240 -25.11 8.59 -15.90
N SER A 241 -24.46 9.09 -14.83
CA SER A 241 -23.20 9.84 -14.90
C SER A 241 -22.30 9.55 -13.69
N SER A 242 -21.00 9.57 -13.92
CA SER A 242 -20.02 9.38 -12.85
C SER A 242 -19.99 10.58 -11.88
N GLU A 243 -20.33 11.76 -12.37
CA GLU A 243 -20.43 12.98 -11.57
C GLU A 243 -21.57 12.89 -10.54
N ASP A 244 -22.72 12.34 -10.94
CA ASP A 244 -23.88 12.12 -10.03
C ASP A 244 -23.54 11.10 -8.94
N ALA A 245 -22.79 10.05 -9.29
CA ALA A 245 -22.28 9.09 -8.31
C ALA A 245 -21.33 9.77 -7.31
N GLY A 246 -20.39 10.59 -7.77
CA GLY A 246 -19.47 11.36 -6.91
C GLY A 246 -20.20 12.38 -6.02
N GLU A 247 -21.26 13.01 -6.51
CA GLU A 247 -22.14 13.88 -5.71
C GLU A 247 -22.85 13.08 -4.60
N CYS A 248 -23.33 11.88 -4.91
CA CYS A 248 -23.96 10.98 -3.94
C CYS A 248 -22.99 10.59 -2.83
N VAL A 249 -21.76 10.21 -3.13
CA VAL A 249 -20.70 9.93 -2.14
C VAL A 249 -20.55 11.10 -1.17
N SER A 250 -20.37 12.30 -1.68
CA SER A 250 -20.19 13.51 -0.88
C SER A 250 -21.39 13.79 0.03
N LYS A 251 -22.61 13.59 -0.48
CA LYS A 251 -23.86 13.84 0.27
C LYS A 251 -24.11 12.79 1.35
N VAL A 252 -23.81 11.52 1.10
CA VAL A 252 -23.93 10.45 2.12
C VAL A 252 -23.02 10.75 3.30
N ILE A 253 -21.74 11.04 3.04
CA ILE A 253 -20.79 11.37 4.09
C ILE A 253 -21.16 12.70 4.78
N GLY A 254 -21.55 13.72 4.01
CA GLY A 254 -21.99 15.02 4.55
C GLY A 254 -23.26 14.95 5.41
N ALA A 255 -24.09 13.92 5.23
CA ALA A 255 -25.26 13.63 6.09
C ALA A 255 -24.89 12.93 7.41
N GLY A 256 -23.58 12.74 7.69
CA GLY A 256 -23.09 12.07 8.89
C GLY A 256 -23.19 10.54 8.82
N ILE A 257 -23.45 9.96 7.65
CA ILE A 257 -23.44 8.51 7.46
C ILE A 257 -22.01 8.09 7.13
N ILE A 258 -21.45 7.20 7.95
CA ILE A 258 -20.13 6.60 7.71
C ILE A 258 -20.34 5.11 7.40
N PRO A 259 -20.43 4.74 6.11
CA PRO A 259 -20.56 3.35 5.71
C PRO A 259 -19.37 2.50 6.15
N GLY A 260 -19.60 1.18 6.33
CA GLY A 260 -18.53 0.20 6.49
C GLY A 260 -17.60 0.21 5.28
N GLY A 261 -18.18 0.30 4.07
CA GLY A 261 -17.45 0.48 2.81
C GLY A 261 -18.30 1.25 1.79
N MET A 262 -17.65 2.05 0.94
CA MET A 262 -18.31 2.75 -0.16
C MET A 262 -17.38 2.77 -1.38
N GLU A 263 -17.74 1.96 -2.37
CA GLU A 263 -16.95 1.69 -3.56
C GLU A 263 -17.63 2.19 -4.82
N MET A 264 -16.86 2.62 -5.79
CA MET A 264 -17.35 3.05 -7.09
C MET A 264 -16.67 2.30 -8.23
N MET A 265 -17.45 1.94 -9.25
CA MET A 265 -16.96 1.43 -10.53
C MET A 265 -17.61 2.22 -11.67
N ASP A 266 -16.85 2.46 -12.75
CA ASP A 266 -17.38 3.00 -14.00
C ASP A 266 -17.82 1.89 -14.96
N ARG A 267 -18.47 2.28 -16.08
CA ARG A 267 -19.02 1.33 -17.05
C ARG A 267 -18.02 0.26 -17.52
N PRO A 268 -16.76 0.58 -17.91
CA PRO A 268 -15.78 -0.45 -18.29
C PRO A 268 -15.52 -1.47 -17.19
N ALA A 269 -15.34 -1.02 -15.94
CA ALA A 269 -15.11 -1.87 -14.80
C ALA A 269 -16.34 -2.72 -14.44
N ILE A 270 -17.56 -2.13 -14.50
CA ILE A 270 -18.84 -2.83 -14.26
C ILE A 270 -18.99 -3.99 -15.25
N HIS A 271 -18.83 -3.73 -16.54
CA HIS A 271 -18.96 -4.76 -17.58
C HIS A 271 -17.92 -5.88 -17.44
N ALA A 272 -16.66 -5.52 -17.14
CA ALA A 272 -15.62 -6.52 -16.91
C ALA A 272 -15.93 -7.40 -15.69
N ALA A 273 -16.30 -6.79 -14.57
CA ALA A 273 -16.63 -7.48 -13.32
C ALA A 273 -17.87 -8.40 -13.48
N GLU A 274 -18.93 -7.90 -14.12
CA GLU A 274 -20.16 -8.69 -14.34
C GLU A 274 -19.90 -9.89 -15.26
N ALA A 275 -19.15 -9.69 -16.34
CA ALA A 275 -18.79 -10.80 -17.25
C ALA A 275 -17.89 -11.86 -16.58
N PHE A 276 -17.23 -11.51 -15.46
CA PHE A 276 -16.33 -12.40 -14.75
C PHE A 276 -17.00 -13.15 -13.59
N VAL A 277 -17.87 -12.47 -12.81
CA VAL A 277 -18.43 -13.01 -11.55
C VAL A 277 -19.95 -13.24 -11.63
N HIS A 278 -20.67 -12.55 -12.54
CA HIS A 278 -22.14 -12.57 -12.61
C HIS A 278 -22.80 -12.11 -11.29
N ALA A 279 -22.37 -10.96 -10.78
CA ALA A 279 -22.86 -10.38 -9.53
C ALA A 279 -24.26 -9.77 -9.63
N GLY A 280 -24.82 -9.68 -10.84
CA GLY A 280 -26.11 -9.06 -11.12
C GLY A 280 -26.03 -7.52 -11.12
N TYR A 281 -24.91 -6.96 -11.57
CA TYR A 281 -24.75 -5.51 -11.72
C TYR A 281 -25.57 -4.95 -12.89
N PRO A 282 -26.12 -3.74 -12.76
CA PRO A 282 -26.78 -3.10 -13.89
C PRO A 282 -25.76 -2.71 -14.97
N LEU A 283 -25.99 -3.10 -16.22
CA LEU A 283 -25.07 -2.85 -17.35
C LEU A 283 -25.41 -1.60 -18.14
N ASP A 284 -26.56 -0.99 -17.86
CA ASP A 284 -27.11 0.21 -18.54
C ASP A 284 -26.77 1.51 -17.81
N VAL A 285 -25.79 1.49 -16.90
CA VAL A 285 -25.35 2.63 -16.09
C VAL A 285 -23.93 3.06 -16.47
N GLU A 286 -23.59 4.34 -16.21
CA GLU A 286 -22.23 4.87 -16.37
C GLU A 286 -21.38 4.67 -15.11
N ALA A 287 -22.01 4.63 -13.93
CA ALA A 287 -21.33 4.40 -12.67
C ALA A 287 -22.21 3.59 -11.71
N LEU A 288 -21.56 2.77 -10.90
CA LEU A 288 -22.15 1.96 -9.86
C LEU A 288 -21.48 2.29 -8.53
N LEU A 289 -22.28 2.62 -7.51
CA LEU A 289 -21.82 2.64 -6.12
C LEU A 289 -22.26 1.35 -5.40
N ILE A 290 -21.38 0.79 -4.59
CA ILE A 290 -21.65 -0.24 -3.61
C ILE A 290 -21.47 0.42 -2.24
N VAL A 291 -22.54 0.55 -1.48
CA VAL A 291 -22.53 1.18 -0.16
C VAL A 291 -22.92 0.15 0.87
N GLU A 292 -22.01 -0.21 1.78
CA GLU A 292 -22.27 -1.13 2.86
C GLU A 292 -22.40 -0.37 4.20
N VAL A 293 -23.42 -0.69 4.96
CA VAL A 293 -23.57 -0.25 6.35
C VAL A 293 -23.64 -1.45 7.26
N ASP A 294 -23.04 -1.33 8.43
CA ASP A 294 -22.93 -2.39 9.42
C ASP A 294 -23.11 -1.85 10.84
N GLY A 295 -23.63 -2.69 11.72
CA GLY A 295 -23.95 -2.35 13.11
C GLY A 295 -25.17 -3.12 13.62
N PRO A 296 -25.89 -2.59 14.64
CA PRO A 296 -27.17 -3.11 15.09
C PRO A 296 -28.20 -3.11 13.96
N HIS A 297 -29.00 -4.17 13.83
CA HIS A 297 -29.96 -4.33 12.71
C HIS A 297 -30.88 -3.12 12.50
N ALA A 298 -31.43 -2.55 13.57
CA ALA A 298 -32.34 -1.39 13.47
C ALA A 298 -31.62 -0.14 12.93
N GLU A 299 -30.33 0.05 13.25
CA GLU A 299 -29.51 1.13 12.72
C GLU A 299 -29.19 0.90 11.25
N VAL A 300 -28.82 -0.32 10.88
CA VAL A 300 -28.54 -0.71 9.49
C VAL A 300 -29.76 -0.41 8.60
N ASP A 301 -30.97 -0.82 8.99
CA ASP A 301 -32.17 -0.59 8.20
C ASP A 301 -32.48 0.92 8.06
N HIS A 302 -32.30 1.70 9.13
CA HIS A 302 -32.48 3.15 9.10
C HIS A 302 -31.45 3.82 8.13
N LEU A 303 -30.18 3.42 8.18
CA LEU A 303 -29.14 3.98 7.33
C LEU A 303 -29.36 3.62 5.87
N ILE A 304 -29.78 2.39 5.55
CA ILE A 304 -30.14 1.97 4.18
C ILE A 304 -31.24 2.90 3.62
N ALA A 305 -32.34 3.12 4.34
CA ALA A 305 -33.43 3.99 3.88
C ALA A 305 -32.95 5.44 3.65
N ARG A 306 -32.06 5.96 4.48
CA ARG A 306 -31.46 7.29 4.30
C ARG A 306 -30.57 7.35 3.05
N ILE A 307 -29.72 6.33 2.84
CA ILE A 307 -28.85 6.24 1.65
C ILE A 307 -29.69 6.19 0.37
N GLU A 308 -30.76 5.38 0.33
CA GLU A 308 -31.68 5.33 -0.82
C GLU A 308 -32.33 6.68 -1.11
N THR A 309 -32.71 7.42 -0.06
CA THR A 309 -33.29 8.78 -0.21
C THR A 309 -32.27 9.75 -0.80
N ILE A 310 -31.01 9.73 -0.31
CA ILE A 310 -29.93 10.57 -0.83
C ILE A 310 -29.61 10.19 -2.28
N ALA A 311 -29.51 8.89 -2.59
CA ALA A 311 -29.24 8.40 -3.92
C ALA A 311 -30.28 8.88 -4.94
N LYS A 312 -31.58 8.80 -4.61
CA LYS A 312 -32.67 9.33 -5.45
C LYS A 312 -32.53 10.84 -5.67
N ALA A 313 -32.19 11.60 -4.61
CA ALA A 313 -31.92 13.04 -4.74
C ALA A 313 -30.68 13.37 -5.58
N CYS A 314 -29.76 12.42 -5.75
CA CYS A 314 -28.59 12.50 -6.64
C CYS A 314 -28.85 11.87 -8.01
N ARG A 315 -30.10 11.72 -8.44
CA ARG A 315 -30.48 11.21 -9.77
C ARG A 315 -30.08 9.75 -10.02
N ALA A 316 -30.01 8.90 -8.99
CA ALA A 316 -29.82 7.48 -9.17
C ALA A 316 -30.91 6.88 -10.06
N VAL A 317 -30.50 6.08 -11.06
CA VAL A 317 -31.42 5.41 -12.02
C VAL A 317 -31.85 4.03 -11.50
N SER A 318 -31.09 3.43 -10.61
CA SER A 318 -31.41 2.18 -9.94
C SER A 318 -30.88 2.16 -8.51
N CYS A 319 -31.60 1.46 -7.62
CA CYS A 319 -31.18 1.27 -6.22
C CYS A 319 -31.68 -0.10 -5.75
N ARG A 320 -30.76 -0.97 -5.31
CA ARG A 320 -31.09 -2.33 -4.86
C ARG A 320 -30.32 -2.66 -3.57
N ALA A 321 -31.03 -2.75 -2.45
CA ALA A 321 -30.47 -3.21 -1.20
C ALA A 321 -30.40 -4.74 -1.15
N SER A 322 -29.33 -5.28 -0.55
CA SER A 322 -29.20 -6.73 -0.35
C SER A 322 -30.26 -7.24 0.62
N THR A 323 -30.88 -8.39 0.28
CA THR A 323 -31.92 -9.06 1.05
C THR A 323 -31.39 -10.22 1.88
N SER A 324 -30.17 -10.63 1.62
CA SER A 324 -29.48 -11.73 2.32
C SER A 324 -27.97 -11.47 2.40
N GLU A 325 -27.31 -12.18 3.30
CA GLU A 325 -25.86 -12.19 3.42
C GLU A 325 -25.18 -12.70 2.13
N GLN A 326 -25.76 -13.69 1.48
CA GLN A 326 -25.25 -14.23 0.22
C GLN A 326 -25.27 -13.17 -0.89
N GLU A 327 -26.37 -12.39 -1.00
CA GLU A 327 -26.47 -11.31 -1.98
C GLU A 327 -25.47 -10.19 -1.68
N ARG A 328 -25.30 -9.82 -0.40
CA ARG A 328 -24.31 -8.86 0.05
C ARG A 328 -22.89 -9.28 -0.38
N LEU A 329 -22.51 -10.53 -0.10
CA LEU A 329 -21.20 -11.09 -0.46
C LEU A 329 -21.02 -11.15 -1.99
N LEU A 330 -22.08 -11.41 -2.75
CA LEU A 330 -22.04 -11.41 -4.21
C LEU A 330 -21.74 -10.03 -4.79
N PHE A 331 -22.35 -8.95 -4.21
CA PHE A 331 -22.01 -7.58 -4.60
C PHE A 331 -20.52 -7.28 -4.42
N TRP A 332 -19.95 -7.70 -3.29
CA TRP A 332 -18.52 -7.54 -3.03
C TRP A 332 -17.63 -8.42 -3.88
N ALA A 333 -18.07 -9.62 -4.23
CA ALA A 333 -17.30 -10.53 -5.09
C ALA A 333 -17.01 -9.90 -6.46
N GLY A 334 -18.01 -9.24 -7.07
CA GLY A 334 -17.82 -8.50 -8.33
C GLY A 334 -16.80 -7.36 -8.19
N ARG A 335 -16.90 -6.55 -7.13
CA ARG A 335 -15.96 -5.46 -6.88
C ARG A 335 -14.52 -5.96 -6.64
N LYS A 336 -14.35 -7.01 -5.84
CA LYS A 336 -13.04 -7.61 -5.57
C LYS A 336 -12.42 -8.25 -6.82
N ALA A 337 -13.25 -8.72 -7.74
CA ALA A 337 -12.81 -9.31 -9.01
C ALA A 337 -12.53 -8.27 -10.11
N ALA A 338 -12.80 -6.98 -9.91
CA ALA A 338 -12.67 -5.95 -10.94
C ALA A 338 -11.25 -5.87 -11.54
N PHE A 339 -10.20 -5.93 -10.69
CA PHE A 339 -8.81 -5.90 -11.15
C PHE A 339 -8.47 -7.07 -12.10
N PRO A 340 -8.63 -8.36 -11.73
CA PRO A 340 -8.37 -9.46 -12.65
C PRO A 340 -9.35 -9.48 -13.84
N ALA A 341 -10.58 -8.99 -13.67
CA ALA A 341 -11.56 -8.93 -14.74
C ALA A 341 -11.17 -7.96 -15.87
N VAL A 342 -10.51 -6.85 -15.54
CA VAL A 342 -10.04 -5.85 -16.51
C VAL A 342 -8.99 -6.44 -17.48
N GLY A 343 -8.28 -7.49 -17.09
CA GLY A 343 -7.40 -8.25 -17.98
C GLY A 343 -8.10 -8.88 -19.21
N ARG A 344 -9.44 -8.88 -19.25
CA ARG A 344 -10.23 -9.28 -20.44
C ARG A 344 -10.39 -8.14 -21.45
N ILE A 345 -10.18 -6.89 -21.03
CA ILE A 345 -10.31 -5.69 -21.86
C ILE A 345 -8.97 -5.33 -22.48
N SER A 346 -7.89 -5.46 -21.70
CA SER A 346 -6.54 -5.10 -22.12
C SER A 346 -5.53 -6.12 -21.60
N PRO A 347 -4.45 -6.41 -22.37
CA PRO A 347 -3.40 -7.32 -21.92
C PRO A 347 -2.67 -6.82 -20.67
N ASP A 348 -2.54 -5.49 -20.54
CA ASP A 348 -1.86 -4.84 -19.42
C ASP A 348 -2.72 -3.69 -18.88
N TYR A 349 -2.55 -3.38 -17.61
CA TYR A 349 -3.07 -2.17 -16.98
C TYR A 349 -2.04 -1.57 -16.02
N TYR A 350 -2.10 -0.25 -15.85
CA TYR A 350 -1.27 0.49 -14.91
C TYR A 350 -2.18 1.15 -13.88
N CYS A 351 -2.07 0.70 -12.63
CA CYS A 351 -2.93 1.16 -11.55
C CYS A 351 -2.31 2.36 -10.84
N MET A 352 -3.00 3.49 -10.83
CA MET A 352 -2.64 4.65 -10.02
C MET A 352 -3.32 4.58 -8.65
N ASP A 353 -2.85 5.40 -7.68
CA ASP A 353 -3.29 5.32 -6.29
C ASP A 353 -3.24 6.72 -5.63
N GLY A 354 -3.81 7.73 -6.27
CA GLY A 354 -3.92 9.06 -5.69
C GLY A 354 -5.13 9.17 -4.76
N THR A 355 -5.03 9.96 -3.69
CA THR A 355 -6.17 10.27 -2.82
C THR A 355 -6.57 11.73 -2.95
N ILE A 356 -7.86 12.01 -2.90
CA ILE A 356 -8.43 13.35 -3.06
C ILE A 356 -9.44 13.68 -1.95
N PRO A 357 -9.67 14.96 -1.65
CA PRO A 357 -10.85 15.35 -0.87
C PRO A 357 -12.13 14.88 -1.59
N ARG A 358 -12.97 14.10 -0.91
CA ARG A 358 -14.18 13.45 -1.48
C ARG A 358 -15.07 14.39 -2.29
N ALA A 359 -15.25 15.64 -1.83
CA ALA A 359 -16.04 16.65 -2.52
C ALA A 359 -15.47 17.04 -3.90
N ARG A 360 -14.23 16.67 -4.21
CA ARG A 360 -13.59 16.90 -5.51
C ARG A 360 -13.79 15.76 -6.50
N LEU A 361 -14.39 14.65 -6.07
CA LEU A 361 -14.56 13.46 -6.90
C LEU A 361 -15.24 13.75 -8.26
N PRO A 362 -16.36 14.48 -8.35
CA PRO A 362 -16.98 14.80 -9.64
C PRO A 362 -16.03 15.58 -10.59
N GLN A 363 -15.30 16.56 -10.04
CA GLN A 363 -14.34 17.36 -10.80
C GLN A 363 -13.19 16.49 -11.35
N VAL A 364 -12.65 15.62 -10.50
CA VAL A 364 -11.51 14.77 -10.86
C VAL A 364 -11.91 13.73 -11.91
N LEU A 365 -13.08 13.08 -11.77
CA LEU A 365 -13.59 12.12 -12.75
C LEU A 365 -13.76 12.76 -14.14
N LYS A 366 -14.28 13.99 -14.21
CA LYS A 366 -14.37 14.74 -15.46
C LYS A 366 -12.99 14.97 -16.08
N ARG A 367 -12.03 15.45 -15.29
CA ARG A 367 -10.67 15.71 -15.78
C ARG A 367 -9.93 14.44 -16.20
N MET A 368 -10.14 13.32 -15.50
CA MET A 368 -9.56 12.03 -15.89
C MET A 368 -10.07 11.56 -17.25
N ARG A 369 -11.35 11.80 -17.57
CA ARG A 369 -11.91 11.51 -18.90
C ARG A 369 -11.24 12.37 -19.97
N GLU A 370 -11.09 13.68 -19.73
CA GLU A 370 -10.37 14.58 -20.63
C GLU A 370 -8.91 14.16 -20.86
N LEU A 371 -8.23 13.72 -19.80
CA LEU A 371 -6.86 13.17 -19.90
C LEU A 371 -6.83 11.86 -20.68
N SER A 372 -7.79 10.95 -20.46
CA SER A 372 -7.93 9.70 -21.22
C SER A 372 -8.06 9.97 -22.72
N GLU A 373 -8.90 10.93 -23.11
CA GLU A 373 -9.03 11.36 -24.49
C GLU A 373 -7.73 11.96 -25.05
N HIS A 374 -7.06 12.82 -24.26
CA HIS A 374 -5.80 13.46 -24.65
C HIS A 374 -4.68 12.43 -24.91
N TYR A 375 -4.55 11.43 -24.04
CA TYR A 375 -3.52 10.40 -24.18
C TYR A 375 -3.91 9.27 -25.14
N GLY A 376 -5.20 9.18 -25.52
CA GLY A 376 -5.73 8.10 -26.35
C GLY A 376 -5.57 6.72 -25.69
N LEU A 377 -5.70 6.67 -24.36
CA LEU A 377 -5.64 5.47 -23.54
C LEU A 377 -6.91 5.36 -22.71
N ALA A 378 -7.56 4.20 -22.76
CA ALA A 378 -8.76 3.95 -21.97
C ALA A 378 -8.42 3.76 -20.49
N VAL A 379 -9.39 4.09 -19.63
CA VAL A 379 -9.28 3.90 -18.17
C VAL A 379 -10.51 3.13 -17.68
N ALA A 380 -10.30 2.19 -16.78
CA ALA A 380 -11.34 1.57 -15.98
C ALA A 380 -11.17 2.02 -14.52
N ASN A 381 -12.21 2.67 -13.97
CA ASN A 381 -12.14 3.25 -12.63
C ASN A 381 -12.77 2.32 -11.58
N VAL A 382 -12.01 2.05 -10.54
CA VAL A 382 -12.40 1.18 -9.42
C VAL A 382 -11.92 1.81 -8.13
N PHE A 383 -12.78 2.56 -7.43
CA PHE A 383 -12.38 3.47 -6.35
C PHE A 383 -12.87 3.06 -4.98
N HIS A 384 -12.10 3.37 -3.93
CA HIS A 384 -12.58 3.53 -2.57
C HIS A 384 -13.22 4.92 -2.46
N ALA A 385 -14.43 5.08 -2.99
CA ALA A 385 -15.05 6.40 -3.14
C ALA A 385 -15.35 7.06 -1.78
N GLY A 386 -15.57 6.25 -0.75
CA GLY A 386 -15.89 6.73 0.60
C GLY A 386 -14.76 7.47 1.29
N ASP A 387 -13.51 7.11 1.05
CA ASP A 387 -12.33 7.78 1.62
C ASP A 387 -11.59 8.67 0.60
N GLY A 388 -11.94 8.57 -0.68
CA GLY A 388 -11.38 9.38 -1.75
C GLY A 388 -10.12 8.79 -2.37
N ASN A 389 -9.79 7.53 -2.08
CA ASN A 389 -8.68 6.84 -2.71
C ASN A 389 -9.08 6.29 -4.08
N LEU A 390 -8.34 6.70 -5.11
CA LEU A 390 -8.63 6.44 -6.51
C LEU A 390 -7.72 5.36 -7.07
N HIS A 391 -8.31 4.36 -7.74
CA HIS A 391 -7.57 3.34 -8.48
C HIS A 391 -7.97 3.33 -9.96
N PRO A 392 -7.62 4.38 -10.74
CA PRO A 392 -7.78 4.33 -12.18
C PRO A 392 -6.82 3.30 -12.78
N LEU A 393 -7.35 2.33 -13.50
CA LEU A 393 -6.61 1.33 -14.23
C LEU A 393 -6.44 1.83 -15.67
N ILE A 394 -5.27 2.36 -15.99
CA ILE A 394 -4.93 2.81 -17.35
C ILE A 394 -4.65 1.57 -18.19
N LEU A 395 -5.45 1.36 -19.23
CA LEU A 395 -5.38 0.19 -20.09
C LEU A 395 -4.35 0.40 -21.19
N TYR A 396 -3.42 -0.54 -21.36
CA TYR A 396 -2.38 -0.44 -22.37
C TYR A 396 -1.89 -1.83 -22.83
N ASP A 397 -1.04 -1.85 -23.84
CA ASP A 397 -0.38 -3.05 -24.35
C ASP A 397 1.15 -2.80 -24.34
N ALA A 398 1.85 -3.47 -23.41
CA ALA A 398 3.30 -3.34 -23.26
C ALA A 398 4.08 -3.79 -24.50
N ASN A 399 3.47 -4.56 -25.42
CA ASN A 399 4.09 -4.98 -26.66
C ASN A 399 4.06 -3.88 -27.74
N LYS A 400 3.27 -2.81 -27.55
CA LYS A 400 3.23 -1.68 -28.46
C LYS A 400 4.26 -0.64 -28.08
N PRO A 401 5.21 -0.32 -28.98
CA PRO A 401 6.26 0.67 -28.69
C PRO A 401 5.68 2.02 -28.26
N GLY A 402 6.18 2.54 -27.12
CA GLY A 402 5.81 3.86 -26.60
C GLY A 402 4.49 3.90 -25.82
N GLU A 403 3.73 2.79 -25.73
CA GLU A 403 2.50 2.79 -24.94
C GLU A 403 2.78 2.86 -23.43
N LEU A 404 3.77 2.15 -22.93
CA LEU A 404 4.15 2.21 -21.51
C LEU A 404 4.57 3.64 -21.11
N GLU A 405 5.43 4.30 -21.88
CA GLU A 405 5.88 5.68 -21.59
C GLU A 405 4.73 6.68 -21.64
N ARG A 406 3.76 6.47 -22.52
CA ARG A 406 2.55 7.29 -22.60
C ARG A 406 1.65 7.05 -21.40
N THR A 407 1.54 5.80 -20.96
CA THR A 407 0.81 5.38 -19.74
C THR A 407 1.42 5.98 -18.48
N GLU A 408 2.74 5.94 -18.33
CA GLU A 408 3.46 6.56 -17.20
C GLU A 408 3.21 8.08 -17.13
N LYS A 409 3.23 8.78 -18.28
CA LYS A 409 2.92 10.22 -18.35
C LYS A 409 1.47 10.52 -17.95
N PHE A 410 0.54 9.72 -18.45
CA PHE A 410 -0.87 9.85 -18.11
C PHE A 410 -1.10 9.63 -16.62
N GLY A 411 -0.52 8.56 -16.05
CA GLY A 411 -0.57 8.29 -14.61
C GLY A 411 0.01 9.44 -13.79
N ALA A 412 1.15 9.99 -14.20
CA ALA A 412 1.76 11.14 -13.55
C ALA A 412 0.85 12.37 -13.54
N ASP A 413 0.13 12.64 -14.64
CA ASP A 413 -0.80 13.77 -14.72
C ASP A 413 -2.05 13.55 -13.85
N ILE A 414 -2.55 12.31 -13.74
CA ILE A 414 -3.61 11.97 -12.76
C ILE A 414 -3.14 12.26 -11.33
N LEU A 415 -1.92 11.85 -10.95
CA LEU A 415 -1.40 12.09 -9.61
C LEU A 415 -1.16 13.59 -9.34
N ARG A 416 -0.66 14.34 -10.32
CA ARG A 416 -0.57 15.81 -10.20
C ARG A 416 -1.93 16.46 -9.98
N LEU A 417 -2.95 16.02 -10.72
CA LEU A 417 -4.33 16.45 -10.52
C LEU A 417 -4.82 16.16 -9.10
N CYS A 418 -4.50 14.99 -8.54
CA CYS A 418 -4.86 14.67 -7.15
C CYS A 418 -4.24 15.68 -6.16
N VAL A 419 -2.97 16.04 -6.34
CA VAL A 419 -2.30 17.04 -5.50
C VAL A 419 -2.89 18.44 -5.72
N GLU A 420 -3.15 18.86 -6.95
CA GLU A 420 -3.73 20.16 -7.30
C GLU A 420 -5.09 20.41 -6.65
N VAL A 421 -5.91 19.37 -6.48
CA VAL A 421 -7.22 19.51 -5.81
C VAL A 421 -7.13 19.40 -4.28
N GLY A 422 -5.91 19.32 -3.74
CA GLY A 422 -5.65 19.25 -2.28
C GLY A 422 -5.55 17.84 -1.71
N GLY A 423 -5.28 16.87 -2.57
CA GLY A 423 -5.03 15.48 -2.21
C GLY A 423 -3.55 15.10 -2.15
N VAL A 424 -3.25 13.81 -2.32
CA VAL A 424 -1.91 13.23 -2.18
C VAL A 424 -1.58 12.25 -3.31
N LEU A 425 -0.27 11.98 -3.50
CA LEU A 425 0.25 11.10 -4.57
C LEU A 425 -0.09 9.63 -4.36
N THR A 426 -0.27 9.18 -3.12
CA THR A 426 -0.52 7.77 -2.80
C THR A 426 -1.50 7.66 -1.64
N GLY A 427 -2.45 6.73 -1.74
CA GLY A 427 -3.39 6.42 -0.67
C GLY A 427 -2.92 5.25 0.18
N GLU A 428 -2.58 4.13 -0.46
CA GLU A 428 -2.25 2.88 0.25
C GLU A 428 -1.13 2.05 -0.39
N HIS A 429 -0.73 2.34 -1.67
CA HIS A 429 0.27 1.53 -2.36
C HIS A 429 1.72 1.92 -2.03
N GLY A 430 1.94 3.08 -1.42
CA GLY A 430 3.26 3.67 -1.24
C GLY A 430 3.76 4.46 -2.46
N VAL A 431 4.88 5.14 -2.27
CA VAL A 431 5.57 5.93 -3.30
C VAL A 431 6.48 5.06 -4.16
N GLY A 432 7.26 4.18 -3.52
CA GLY A 432 8.18 3.25 -4.17
C GLY A 432 9.15 3.92 -5.13
N VAL A 433 9.33 3.29 -6.30
CA VAL A 433 10.05 3.88 -7.46
C VAL A 433 9.10 4.61 -8.41
N GLU A 434 7.83 4.20 -8.43
CA GLU A 434 6.81 4.67 -9.36
C GLU A 434 6.51 6.17 -9.21
N LYS A 435 6.25 6.61 -7.99
CA LYS A 435 5.81 7.98 -7.68
C LYS A 435 6.94 8.87 -7.14
N ARG A 436 8.12 8.30 -6.96
CA ARG A 436 9.29 8.97 -6.37
C ARG A 436 9.60 10.32 -7.00
N ASP A 437 9.62 10.38 -8.33
CA ASP A 437 9.98 11.58 -9.06
C ASP A 437 8.84 12.63 -9.09
N LEU A 438 7.65 12.28 -8.56
CA LEU A 438 6.52 13.18 -8.35
C LEU A 438 6.47 13.78 -6.94
N MET A 439 7.29 13.30 -6.00
CA MET A 439 7.33 13.84 -4.62
C MET A 439 7.50 15.37 -4.56
N PRO A 440 8.29 16.03 -5.44
CA PRO A 440 8.38 17.50 -5.47
C PRO A 440 7.10 18.23 -5.89
N ALA A 441 6.11 17.53 -6.47
CA ALA A 441 4.80 18.13 -6.74
C ALA A 441 3.97 18.31 -5.47
N MET A 442 4.24 17.49 -4.44
CA MET A 442 3.50 17.47 -3.18
C MET A 442 4.28 18.14 -2.03
N PHE A 443 5.60 17.97 -1.99
CA PHE A 443 6.46 18.42 -0.89
C PHE A 443 7.47 19.46 -1.36
N SER A 444 7.67 20.48 -0.56
CA SER A 444 8.75 21.44 -0.76
C SER A 444 10.14 20.78 -0.56
N GLU A 445 11.19 21.43 -1.05
CA GLU A 445 12.57 20.97 -0.82
C GLU A 445 12.91 20.86 0.69
N ALA A 446 12.37 21.78 1.52
CA ALA A 446 12.56 21.75 2.96
C ALA A 446 11.89 20.53 3.60
N ASP A 447 10.67 20.17 3.16
CA ASP A 447 9.95 19.00 3.65
C ASP A 447 10.69 17.72 3.26
N LEU A 448 11.12 17.58 2.01
CA LEU A 448 11.89 16.44 1.53
C LEU A 448 13.21 16.27 2.29
N LYS A 449 13.90 17.37 2.55
CA LYS A 449 15.12 17.35 3.38
C LYS A 449 14.85 16.90 4.81
N GLN A 450 13.71 17.30 5.40
CA GLN A 450 13.35 16.85 6.75
C GLN A 450 13.02 15.36 6.80
N GLN A 451 12.28 14.86 5.80
CA GLN A 451 12.02 13.42 5.66
C GLN A 451 13.32 12.61 5.47
N GLN A 452 14.26 13.10 4.66
CA GLN A 452 15.57 12.49 4.50
C GLN A 452 16.40 12.48 5.80
N ARG A 453 16.34 13.55 6.61
CA ARG A 453 16.99 13.57 7.93
C ARG A 453 16.42 12.49 8.86
N LEU A 454 15.11 12.29 8.82
CA LEU A 454 14.46 11.21 9.57
C LEU A 454 14.98 9.85 9.11
N LYS A 455 15.03 9.61 7.79
CA LYS A 455 15.63 8.39 7.23
C LYS A 455 17.06 8.18 7.74
N CYS A 456 17.90 9.22 7.74
CA CYS A 456 19.29 9.15 8.20
C CYS A 456 19.42 8.87 9.71
N ALA A 457 18.41 9.23 10.53
CA ALA A 457 18.40 8.89 11.95
C ALA A 457 18.22 7.39 12.21
N PHE A 458 17.57 6.67 11.30
CA PHE A 458 17.35 5.22 11.37
C PHE A 458 18.37 4.41 10.57
N ASP A 459 18.96 5.00 9.53
CA ASP A 459 19.91 4.35 8.62
C ASP A 459 20.97 5.35 8.16
N ASP A 460 22.02 5.46 8.93
CA ASP A 460 23.11 6.44 8.79
C ASP A 460 23.88 6.34 7.48
N LYS A 461 23.93 5.14 6.88
CA LYS A 461 24.62 4.87 5.61
C LYS A 461 23.70 4.85 4.40
N GLY A 462 22.38 4.95 4.59
CA GLY A 462 21.40 4.89 3.51
C GLY A 462 21.41 3.56 2.75
N LEU A 463 21.59 2.45 3.45
CA LEU A 463 21.72 1.10 2.85
C LEU A 463 20.40 0.34 2.82
N LEU A 464 19.42 0.74 3.64
CA LEU A 464 18.13 0.05 3.73
C LEU A 464 17.15 0.64 2.70
N ASN A 465 16.71 -0.18 1.78
CA ASN A 465 15.79 0.11 0.68
C ASN A 465 16.10 1.41 -0.11
N PRO A 466 17.37 1.63 -0.54
CA PRO A 466 17.74 2.86 -1.21
C PRO A 466 17.14 2.95 -2.62
N GLY A 467 16.94 4.19 -3.10
CA GLY A 467 16.41 4.47 -4.43
C GLY A 467 14.89 4.48 -4.52
N LYS A 468 14.19 4.40 -3.37
CA LYS A 468 12.73 4.51 -3.23
C LYS A 468 12.37 5.80 -2.50
N VAL A 469 11.13 6.25 -2.67
CA VAL A 469 10.50 7.40 -1.99
C VAL A 469 11.15 8.75 -2.34
N PHE A 470 12.45 8.89 -2.22
CA PHE A 470 13.15 10.18 -2.38
C PHE A 470 13.65 10.38 -3.82
N PRO A 471 13.30 11.52 -4.47
CA PRO A 471 13.68 11.81 -5.86
C PRO A 471 15.19 12.00 -6.06
N THR A 472 15.91 12.39 -5.01
CA THR A 472 17.36 12.57 -5.02
C THR A 472 18.05 11.40 -4.32
N LEU A 473 18.98 10.75 -5.02
CA LEU A 473 19.74 9.61 -4.51
C LEU A 473 20.90 10.08 -3.63
N HIS A 474 20.62 10.82 -2.56
CA HIS A 474 21.62 11.26 -1.61
C HIS A 474 21.98 10.17 -0.60
N ARG A 475 23.28 10.03 -0.29
CA ARG A 475 23.74 9.25 0.86
C ARG A 475 23.60 10.08 2.13
N CYS A 476 23.17 9.49 3.21
CA CYS A 476 23.04 10.17 4.53
C CYS A 476 24.35 10.84 4.97
N ALA A 477 25.52 10.23 4.64
CA ALA A 477 26.83 10.80 4.89
C ALA A 477 27.09 12.14 4.15
N GLU A 478 26.40 12.40 3.04
CA GLU A 478 26.50 13.68 2.32
C GLU A 478 25.69 14.78 2.98
N LEU A 479 24.53 14.44 3.56
CA LEU A 479 23.72 15.35 4.37
C LEU A 479 24.46 15.79 5.66
N GLY A 480 25.24 14.90 6.27
CA GLY A 480 26.06 15.19 7.46
C GLY A 480 27.26 16.13 7.17
N ARG A 481 27.75 16.20 5.94
CA ARG A 481 28.88 17.07 5.54
C ARG A 481 28.46 18.52 5.23
N MET A 482 27.18 18.80 5.03
CA MET A 482 26.68 20.15 4.73
C MET A 482 26.63 21.10 5.94
N HIS A 483 27.20 20.73 7.10
CA HIS A 483 27.24 21.57 8.29
C HIS A 483 28.37 22.62 8.31
N VAL A 484 29.21 22.66 7.28
CA VAL A 484 30.33 23.61 7.19
C VAL A 484 30.09 24.58 6.03
N HIS A 485 29.56 25.78 6.30
CA HIS A 485 29.49 26.88 5.34
C HIS A 485 30.74 27.74 5.42
N ALA A 486 31.50 27.82 4.35
CA ALA A 486 32.71 28.67 4.26
C ALA A 486 33.70 28.45 5.42
N GLY A 487 33.93 27.20 5.83
CA GLY A 487 34.84 26.85 6.92
C GLY A 487 34.28 27.09 8.33
N ARG A 488 33.03 27.53 8.46
CA ARG A 488 32.36 27.75 9.75
C ARG A 488 31.33 26.69 10.03
N VAL A 489 31.41 26.13 11.23
CA VAL A 489 30.47 25.13 11.74
C VAL A 489 29.32 25.87 12.42
N ALA A 490 28.08 25.63 12.04
CA ALA A 490 26.94 26.11 12.82
C ALA A 490 26.91 25.38 14.18
N PHE A 491 26.79 26.14 15.26
CA PHE A 491 26.76 25.62 16.64
C PHE A 491 28.01 24.80 17.02
N PRO A 492 29.21 25.46 17.13
CA PRO A 492 30.47 24.78 17.44
C PRO A 492 30.49 24.10 18.82
N ASP A 493 29.64 24.54 19.75
CA ASP A 493 29.60 24.12 21.15
C ASP A 493 28.68 22.87 21.40
N ILE A 494 28.00 22.35 20.37
CA ILE A 494 27.20 21.15 20.50
C ILE A 494 28.08 19.94 20.22
N PRO A 495 28.17 18.95 21.17
CA PRO A 495 28.88 17.70 20.94
C PRO A 495 28.35 16.98 19.70
N ARG A 496 29.25 16.48 18.86
CA ARG A 496 28.92 15.73 17.66
C ARG A 496 29.42 14.31 17.84
N PHE A 497 28.52 13.36 17.70
CA PHE A 497 28.81 11.95 17.76
C PHE A 497 29.01 11.37 16.36
#